data_9b5c6b7df95f54820ef30712eb627eea
#
_entry.id   9b5c6b7df95f54820ef30712eb627eea
#
_cell.length_a   1.000
_cell.length_b   1.000
_cell.length_c   1.000
_cell.angle_alpha   90.00
_cell.angle_beta   90.00
_cell.angle_gamma   90.00
#
_symmetry.space_group_name_H-M   'P 1'
#
loop_
_entity.id
_entity.type
_entity.pdbx_description
1 polymer ?
#
loop_
_entity_poly.entity_id
_entity_poly.type
_entity_poly.pdbx_seq_one_letter_code
_entity_poly.pdbx_strand_id
1 'polypeptide(L)'
;MRLAIPAYRGYNRAAMRTDYFQQVLNRLQAVMESQQQAMEQAAEWLADALTADHLIWIFGASHAGILTEELVYRAGGLAPVSPIFIPGLTCDVRPITLTSTLERLDGYAAAAIREVPIQPGDVLIVHSVSGRNAAPVEVALYGKERGARVIALTSLDYSQSVHPRSRTGKRLFEVADLVIDNGAPRGDAVVHLPGFAQPVSPVSTILGAAILHAIVAEACAILLERGIQPPVFLSANLEGGDEHNARLMSRYRGRVLYL
;
A
#
# COMPACT_ATOMS: atom_id res chain seq x y z
N MET A 1 29.49 -24.88 -0.04
CA MET A 1 29.22 -25.86 1.03
C MET A 1 27.71 -26.10 1.07
N ARG A 2 27.21 -27.22 0.54
CA ARG A 2 25.77 -27.56 0.65
C ARG A 2 25.55 -28.07 2.08
N LEU A 3 24.84 -27.34 2.89
CA LEU A 3 24.31 -27.84 4.16
C LEU A 3 23.38 -29.01 3.82
N ALA A 4 23.77 -30.23 4.15
CA ALA A 4 22.93 -31.40 4.03
C ALA A 4 21.81 -31.27 5.09
N ILE A 5 20.65 -30.80 4.66
CA ILE A 5 19.45 -30.88 5.47
C ILE A 5 19.04 -32.35 5.49
N PRO A 6 18.86 -33.01 6.68
CA PRO A 6 18.35 -34.35 6.75
C PRO A 6 17.07 -34.47 5.93
N ALA A 7 16.97 -35.49 5.07
CA ALA A 7 15.76 -35.72 4.28
C ALA A 7 14.58 -35.94 5.25
N TYR A 8 13.79 -34.88 5.49
CA TYR A 8 12.60 -34.95 6.31
C TYR A 8 11.53 -35.69 5.52
N ARG A 9 11.37 -36.98 5.78
CA ARG A 9 10.30 -37.81 5.21
C ARG A 9 9.01 -37.51 5.99
N GLY A 10 8.16 -36.62 5.49
CA GLY A 10 6.88 -36.36 6.15
C GLY A 10 6.14 -35.09 5.82
N TYR A 11 6.62 -34.29 4.86
CA TYR A 11 5.84 -33.12 4.43
C TYR A 11 4.62 -33.53 3.61
N ASN A 12 3.43 -33.24 4.11
CA ASN A 12 2.25 -33.19 3.26
C ASN A 12 2.25 -31.83 2.53
N ARG A 13 2.82 -31.82 1.32
CA ARG A 13 2.93 -30.60 0.49
C ARG A 13 1.59 -29.98 0.17
N ALA A 14 0.53 -30.79 0.03
CA ALA A 14 -0.82 -30.29 -0.18
C ALA A 14 -1.36 -29.57 1.06
N ALA A 15 -1.07 -30.09 2.25
CA ALA A 15 -1.45 -29.41 3.50
C ALA A 15 -0.79 -28.02 3.63
N MET A 16 0.47 -27.87 3.23
CA MET A 16 1.15 -26.56 3.29
C MET A 16 0.49 -25.51 2.38
N ARG A 17 0.06 -25.90 1.17
CA ARG A 17 -0.70 -24.99 0.30
C ARG A 17 -2.05 -24.61 0.90
N THR A 18 -2.77 -25.59 1.42
CA THR A 18 -4.06 -25.38 2.07
C THR A 18 -3.92 -24.48 3.29
N ASP A 19 -2.89 -24.68 4.09
CA ASP A 19 -2.58 -23.84 5.26
C ASP A 19 -2.39 -22.38 4.85
N TYR A 20 -1.58 -22.10 3.82
CA TYR A 20 -1.40 -20.74 3.35
C TYR A 20 -2.72 -20.06 2.96
N PHE A 21 -3.54 -20.72 2.14
CA PHE A 21 -4.86 -20.18 1.78
C PHE A 21 -5.74 -19.94 3.01
N GLN A 22 -5.74 -20.87 3.96
CA GLN A 22 -6.53 -20.73 5.19
C GLN A 22 -6.03 -19.55 6.03
N GLN A 23 -4.72 -19.35 6.15
CA GLN A 23 -4.12 -18.20 6.84
C GLN A 23 -4.54 -16.88 6.18
N VAL A 24 -4.53 -16.81 4.85
CA VAL A 24 -4.97 -15.63 4.11
C VAL A 24 -6.47 -15.36 4.34
N LEU A 25 -7.32 -16.37 4.18
CA LEU A 25 -8.77 -16.23 4.35
C LEU A 25 -9.15 -15.79 5.78
N ASN A 26 -8.56 -16.43 6.79
CA ASN A 26 -8.83 -16.08 8.20
C ASN A 26 -8.42 -14.63 8.49
N ARG A 27 -7.29 -14.16 7.93
CA ARG A 27 -6.82 -12.78 8.12
C ARG A 27 -7.66 -11.78 7.37
N LEU A 28 -8.08 -12.08 6.14
CA LEU A 28 -9.00 -11.23 5.38
C LEU A 28 -10.32 -11.06 6.13
N GLN A 29 -10.87 -12.14 6.69
CA GLN A 29 -12.08 -12.05 7.50
C GLN A 29 -11.86 -11.21 8.75
N ALA A 30 -10.78 -11.43 9.49
CA ALA A 30 -10.46 -10.65 10.68
C ALA A 30 -10.27 -9.15 10.38
N VAL A 31 -9.60 -8.82 9.27
CA VAL A 31 -9.45 -7.43 8.83
C VAL A 31 -10.80 -6.82 8.45
N MET A 32 -11.61 -7.52 7.68
CA MET A 32 -12.95 -7.07 7.30
C MET A 32 -13.82 -6.73 8.52
N GLU A 33 -13.73 -7.54 9.58
CA GLU A 33 -14.50 -7.32 10.81
C GLU A 33 -13.92 -6.22 11.70
N SER A 34 -12.58 -6.16 11.83
CA SER A 34 -11.92 -5.25 12.78
C SER A 34 -11.60 -3.87 12.20
N GLN A 35 -11.49 -3.73 10.87
CA GLN A 35 -11.08 -2.48 10.21
C GLN A 35 -12.23 -1.80 9.45
N GLN A 36 -13.46 -2.26 9.61
CA GLN A 36 -14.62 -1.72 8.90
C GLN A 36 -14.69 -0.19 9.01
N GLN A 37 -14.70 0.35 10.22
CA GLN A 37 -14.81 1.80 10.44
C GLN A 37 -13.64 2.58 9.83
N ALA A 38 -12.42 2.04 9.89
CA ALA A 38 -11.25 2.69 9.30
C ALA A 38 -11.30 2.66 7.77
N MET A 39 -11.79 1.58 7.16
CA MET A 39 -11.98 1.48 5.71
C MET A 39 -13.10 2.41 5.22
N GLU A 40 -14.24 2.46 5.92
CA GLU A 40 -15.34 3.40 5.66
C GLU A 40 -14.85 4.85 5.68
N GLN A 41 -14.09 5.23 6.72
CA GLN A 41 -13.52 6.57 6.81
C GLN A 41 -12.54 6.86 5.69
N ALA A 42 -11.72 5.89 5.29
CA ALA A 42 -10.81 6.04 4.15
C ALA A 42 -11.60 6.23 2.84
N ALA A 43 -12.65 5.44 2.61
CA ALA A 43 -13.51 5.55 1.43
C ALA A 43 -14.18 6.92 1.33
N GLU A 44 -14.70 7.44 2.45
CA GLU A 44 -15.25 8.80 2.54
C GLU A 44 -14.18 9.85 2.19
N TRP A 45 -12.97 9.72 2.70
CA TRP A 45 -11.89 10.67 2.38
C TRP A 45 -11.50 10.64 0.90
N LEU A 46 -11.47 9.47 0.29
CA LEU A 46 -11.23 9.34 -1.14
C LEU A 46 -12.37 9.99 -1.93
N ALA A 47 -13.62 9.71 -1.57
CA ALA A 47 -14.79 10.28 -2.24
C ALA A 47 -14.85 11.82 -2.08
N ASP A 48 -14.54 12.35 -0.90
CA ASP A 48 -14.44 13.79 -0.65
C ASP A 48 -13.40 14.45 -1.56
N ALA A 49 -12.19 13.89 -1.58
CA ALA A 49 -11.09 14.38 -2.42
C ALA A 49 -11.51 14.40 -3.89
N LEU A 50 -12.07 13.30 -4.39
CA LEU A 50 -12.51 13.20 -5.79
C LEU A 50 -13.69 14.13 -6.12
N THR A 51 -14.61 14.36 -5.17
CA THR A 51 -15.71 15.32 -5.32
C THR A 51 -15.18 16.74 -5.47
N ALA A 52 -14.11 17.08 -4.75
CA ALA A 52 -13.46 18.38 -4.77
C ALA A 52 -12.36 18.50 -5.85
N ASP A 53 -12.26 17.53 -6.76
CA ASP A 53 -11.25 17.43 -7.84
C ASP A 53 -9.80 17.41 -7.33
N HIS A 54 -9.57 16.83 -6.14
CA HIS A 54 -8.25 16.53 -5.58
C HIS A 54 -7.71 15.18 -6.04
N LEU A 55 -6.44 14.88 -5.71
CA LEU A 55 -5.76 13.65 -6.06
C LEU A 55 -5.63 12.71 -4.86
N ILE A 56 -5.46 11.44 -5.18
CA ILE A 56 -5.07 10.39 -4.25
C ILE A 56 -3.60 10.04 -4.55
N TRP A 57 -2.73 10.20 -3.57
CA TRP A 57 -1.33 9.85 -3.64
C TRP A 57 -1.10 8.52 -2.95
N ILE A 58 -0.19 7.70 -3.47
CA ILE A 58 0.19 6.45 -2.82
C ILE A 58 1.69 6.25 -2.86
N PHE A 59 2.24 5.80 -1.75
CA PHE A 59 3.64 5.49 -1.56
C PHE A 59 3.85 4.19 -0.78
N GLY A 60 4.83 3.43 -1.20
CA GLY A 60 5.44 2.33 -0.46
C GLY A 60 6.90 2.17 -0.85
N ALA A 61 7.76 1.78 0.09
CA ALA A 61 9.17 1.53 -0.18
C ALA A 61 9.45 0.04 -0.31
N SER A 62 10.42 -0.32 -1.16
CA SER A 62 10.84 -1.70 -1.39
C SER A 62 9.64 -2.58 -1.79
N HIS A 63 9.47 -3.72 -1.14
CA HIS A 63 8.35 -4.62 -1.41
C HIS A 63 6.98 -4.00 -1.12
N ALA A 64 6.88 -3.08 -0.16
CA ALA A 64 5.65 -2.34 0.10
C ALA A 64 5.21 -1.47 -1.09
N GLY A 65 6.13 -1.09 -1.98
CA GLY A 65 5.87 -0.35 -3.22
C GLY A 65 5.01 -1.10 -4.24
N ILE A 66 4.87 -2.42 -4.13
CA ILE A 66 3.98 -3.22 -5.00
C ILE A 66 2.54 -2.72 -4.92
N LEU A 67 2.08 -2.30 -3.73
CA LEU A 67 0.74 -1.72 -3.59
C LEU A 67 0.60 -0.34 -4.24
N THR A 68 1.70 0.39 -4.39
CA THR A 68 1.73 1.63 -5.18
C THR A 68 1.46 1.33 -6.66
N GLU A 69 2.13 0.32 -7.21
CA GLU A 69 1.91 -0.14 -8.59
C GLU A 69 0.52 -0.74 -8.77
N GLU A 70 0.00 -1.47 -7.76
CA GLU A 70 -1.30 -2.14 -7.79
C GLU A 70 -2.48 -1.18 -7.97
N LEU A 71 -2.43 0.03 -7.45
CA LEU A 71 -3.52 1.01 -7.58
C LEU A 71 -3.45 1.85 -8.85
N VAL A 72 -2.32 1.85 -9.56
CA VAL A 72 -2.05 2.80 -10.65
C VAL A 72 -2.33 2.18 -12.00
N TYR A 73 -3.02 2.94 -12.88
CA TYR A 73 -3.21 2.64 -14.30
C TYR A 73 -3.61 1.19 -14.59
N ARG A 74 -4.67 0.74 -13.96
CA ARG A 74 -5.21 -0.61 -14.17
C ARG A 74 -6.72 -0.58 -14.41
N ALA A 75 -7.24 -1.58 -15.10
CA ALA A 75 -8.67 -1.79 -15.27
C ALA A 75 -9.36 -1.89 -13.89
N GLY A 76 -10.44 -1.14 -13.69
CA GLY A 76 -11.18 -1.05 -12.44
C GLY A 76 -10.54 -0.12 -11.39
N GLY A 77 -9.38 0.47 -11.67
CA GLY A 77 -8.71 1.43 -10.80
C GLY A 77 -9.13 2.87 -11.07
N LEU A 78 -8.96 3.74 -10.06
CA LEU A 78 -9.24 5.18 -10.16
C LEU A 78 -8.14 5.89 -10.96
N ALA A 79 -8.53 6.71 -11.94
CA ALA A 79 -7.58 7.49 -12.74
C ALA A 79 -6.83 8.59 -11.96
N PRO A 80 -7.42 9.30 -10.97
CA PRO A 80 -6.75 10.33 -10.17
C PRO A 80 -5.87 9.77 -9.04
N VAL A 81 -5.35 8.55 -9.19
CA VAL A 81 -4.32 8.00 -8.29
C VAL A 81 -2.94 8.29 -8.85
N SER A 82 -2.13 9.02 -8.09
CA SER A 82 -0.75 9.37 -8.46
C SER A 82 0.25 8.62 -7.60
N PRO A 83 1.10 7.78 -8.20
CA PRO A 83 2.13 7.07 -7.46
C PRO A 83 3.28 8.01 -7.09
N ILE A 84 3.88 7.76 -5.94
CA ILE A 84 5.16 8.37 -5.55
C ILE A 84 6.25 7.31 -5.66
N PHE A 85 7.01 7.32 -6.75
CA PHE A 85 8.16 6.46 -6.94
C PHE A 85 9.44 7.25 -6.66
N ILE A 86 10.08 6.93 -5.53
CA ILE A 86 11.36 7.54 -5.16
C ILE A 86 12.48 6.68 -5.74
N PRO A 87 13.44 7.26 -6.50
CA PRO A 87 14.56 6.50 -7.06
C PRO A 87 15.24 5.62 -6.02
N GLY A 88 15.49 4.37 -6.35
CA GLY A 88 16.14 3.42 -5.44
C GLY A 88 15.27 2.84 -4.34
N LEU A 89 14.00 3.24 -4.20
CA LEU A 89 13.05 2.66 -3.23
C LEU A 89 12.07 1.66 -3.85
N THR A 90 12.25 1.29 -5.12
CA THR A 90 11.50 0.25 -5.81
C THR A 90 12.29 -1.06 -5.88
N CYS A 91 11.63 -2.19 -6.17
CA CYS A 91 12.30 -3.50 -6.20
C CYS A 91 13.12 -3.79 -7.47
N ASP A 92 13.15 -2.88 -8.44
CA ASP A 92 13.91 -2.98 -9.70
C ASP A 92 15.36 -2.51 -9.59
N VAL A 93 15.79 -1.99 -8.44
CA VAL A 93 17.15 -1.48 -8.24
C VAL A 93 18.20 -2.59 -8.10
N ARG A 94 19.44 -2.29 -8.47
CA ARG A 94 20.58 -3.22 -8.37
C ARG A 94 21.76 -2.55 -7.66
N PRO A 95 22.34 -3.21 -6.64
CA PRO A 95 21.86 -4.44 -6.00
C PRO A 95 20.55 -4.18 -5.22
N ILE A 96 19.71 -5.20 -5.09
CA ILE A 96 18.40 -5.08 -4.40
C ILE A 96 18.53 -4.58 -2.95
N THR A 97 19.66 -4.85 -2.30
CA THR A 97 19.95 -4.37 -0.94
C THR A 97 20.02 -2.85 -0.80
N LEU A 98 20.22 -2.14 -1.93
CA LEU A 98 20.24 -0.67 -1.96
C LEU A 98 18.89 -0.09 -1.48
N THR A 99 17.77 -0.70 -1.88
CA THR A 99 16.46 -0.22 -1.45
C THR A 99 16.31 -0.22 0.08
N SER A 100 16.80 -1.30 0.75
CA SER A 100 16.78 -1.36 2.22
C SER A 100 17.70 -0.33 2.89
N THR A 101 18.80 0.03 2.25
CA THR A 101 19.72 1.06 2.74
C THR A 101 19.07 2.44 2.63
N LEU A 102 18.52 2.77 1.46
CA LEU A 102 17.90 4.05 1.19
C LEU A 102 16.59 4.26 1.99
N GLU A 103 15.80 3.20 2.19
CA GLU A 103 14.59 3.27 3.02
C GLU A 103 14.90 3.67 4.47
N ARG A 104 16.10 3.32 4.97
CA ARG A 104 16.56 3.63 6.32
C ARG A 104 17.32 4.94 6.43
N LEU A 105 17.69 5.55 5.30
CA LEU A 105 18.49 6.76 5.26
C LEU A 105 17.62 7.98 5.56
N ASP A 106 17.82 8.56 6.73
CA ASP A 106 17.11 9.78 7.13
C ASP A 106 17.40 10.94 6.17
N GLY A 107 16.34 11.64 5.79
CA GLY A 107 16.38 12.79 4.89
C GLY A 107 16.36 12.42 3.41
N TYR A 108 16.54 11.15 3.04
CA TYR A 108 16.54 10.75 1.64
C TYR A 108 15.16 10.90 0.98
N ALA A 109 14.14 10.30 1.58
CA ALA A 109 12.79 10.40 1.05
C ALA A 109 12.26 11.84 1.11
N ALA A 110 12.52 12.55 2.20
CA ALA A 110 12.15 13.96 2.35
C ALA A 110 12.77 14.84 1.25
N ALA A 111 14.03 14.61 0.87
CA ALA A 111 14.66 15.32 -0.24
C ALA A 111 14.04 14.95 -1.60
N ALA A 112 13.78 13.65 -1.82
CA ALA A 112 13.29 13.15 -3.09
C ALA A 112 11.85 13.58 -3.41
N ILE A 113 11.00 13.77 -2.39
CA ILE A 113 9.58 14.13 -2.61
C ILE A 113 9.31 15.64 -2.55
N ARG A 114 10.32 16.45 -2.35
CA ARG A 114 10.16 17.91 -2.13
C ARG A 114 9.38 18.60 -3.27
N GLU A 115 9.52 18.09 -4.48
CA GLU A 115 8.86 18.63 -5.67
C GLU A 115 7.55 17.91 -6.02
N VAL A 116 7.13 16.91 -5.21
CA VAL A 116 5.83 16.26 -5.41
C VAL A 116 4.72 17.25 -5.04
N PRO A 117 3.80 17.58 -5.98
CA PRO A 117 2.88 18.69 -5.80
C PRO A 117 1.62 18.30 -5.00
N ILE A 118 1.81 17.69 -3.83
CA ILE A 118 0.72 17.39 -2.90
C ILE A 118 0.11 18.71 -2.41
N GLN A 119 -1.23 18.79 -2.36
CA GLN A 119 -1.98 19.98 -2.01
C GLN A 119 -2.93 19.73 -0.84
N PRO A 120 -3.36 20.79 -0.13
CA PRO A 120 -4.43 20.68 0.85
C PRO A 120 -5.70 20.10 0.22
N GLY A 121 -6.29 19.10 0.87
CA GLY A 121 -7.47 18.39 0.36
C GLY A 121 -7.15 17.07 -0.35
N ASP A 122 -5.90 16.85 -0.76
CA ASP A 122 -5.45 15.55 -1.27
C ASP A 122 -5.49 14.48 -0.17
N VAL A 123 -5.53 13.22 -0.60
CA VAL A 123 -5.34 12.06 0.29
C VAL A 123 -4.00 11.41 -0.05
N LEU A 124 -3.21 11.08 0.97
CA LEU A 124 -1.96 10.33 0.82
C LEU A 124 -2.04 9.00 1.56
N ILE A 125 -1.94 7.90 0.82
CA ILE A 125 -1.84 6.55 1.37
C ILE A 125 -0.36 6.17 1.45
N VAL A 126 0.11 5.79 2.64
CA VAL A 126 1.47 5.32 2.86
C VAL A 126 1.43 3.88 3.36
N HIS A 127 2.00 2.95 2.59
CA HIS A 127 2.09 1.55 2.95
C HIS A 127 3.49 1.20 3.48
N SER A 128 3.54 0.63 4.68
CA SER A 128 4.75 0.05 5.27
C SER A 128 4.39 -0.94 6.36
N VAL A 129 4.72 -2.22 6.19
CA VAL A 129 4.30 -3.28 7.12
C VAL A 129 4.82 -3.04 8.54
N SER A 130 6.11 -2.75 8.71
CA SER A 130 6.70 -2.43 10.02
C SER A 130 6.54 -0.97 10.44
N GLY A 131 6.29 -0.07 9.50
CA GLY A 131 6.13 1.36 9.73
C GLY A 131 7.30 2.09 10.41
N ARG A 132 8.48 1.45 10.54
CA ARG A 132 9.57 1.91 11.41
C ARG A 132 10.69 2.70 10.73
N ASN A 133 10.85 2.54 9.40
CA ASN A 133 11.98 3.12 8.66
C ASN A 133 11.74 4.60 8.32
N ALA A 134 12.79 5.31 7.97
CA ALA A 134 12.77 6.76 7.71
C ALA A 134 11.83 7.12 6.55
N ALA A 135 11.97 6.46 5.40
CA ALA A 135 11.25 6.84 4.18
C ALA A 135 9.73 6.91 4.33
N PRO A 136 8.99 5.89 4.84
CA PRO A 136 7.54 5.99 4.98
C PRO A 136 7.11 7.07 5.99
N VAL A 137 7.91 7.30 7.04
CA VAL A 137 7.61 8.35 8.03
C VAL A 137 7.82 9.74 7.43
N GLU A 138 8.89 9.96 6.69
CA GLU A 138 9.20 11.22 6.02
C GLU A 138 8.16 11.58 4.96
N VAL A 139 7.71 10.58 4.16
CA VAL A 139 6.65 10.79 3.16
C VAL A 139 5.33 11.16 3.85
N ALA A 140 4.96 10.48 4.93
CA ALA A 140 3.76 10.79 5.69
C ALA A 140 3.81 12.21 6.30
N LEU A 141 4.94 12.59 6.89
CA LEU A 141 5.13 13.93 7.46
C LEU A 141 5.07 15.02 6.39
N TYR A 142 5.68 14.80 5.21
CA TYR A 142 5.57 15.72 4.09
C TYR A 142 4.12 15.90 3.63
N GLY A 143 3.35 14.80 3.49
CA GLY A 143 1.93 14.90 3.14
C GLY A 143 1.14 15.76 4.14
N LYS A 144 1.38 15.58 5.44
CA LYS A 144 0.76 16.39 6.49
C LYS A 144 1.15 17.86 6.40
N GLU A 145 2.44 18.14 6.19
CA GLU A 145 2.94 19.52 6.00
C GLU A 145 2.27 20.20 4.81
N ARG A 146 1.99 19.44 3.75
CA ARG A 146 1.29 19.90 2.55
C ARG A 146 -0.24 19.99 2.70
N GLY A 147 -0.79 19.58 3.85
CA GLY A 147 -2.23 19.65 4.15
C GLY A 147 -3.05 18.49 3.58
N ALA A 148 -2.42 17.40 3.16
CA ALA A 148 -3.11 16.18 2.78
C ALA A 148 -3.60 15.40 4.02
N ARG A 149 -4.69 14.64 3.86
CA ARG A 149 -5.12 13.62 4.83
C ARG A 149 -4.25 12.38 4.64
N VAL A 150 -3.54 11.95 5.67
CA VAL A 150 -2.58 10.83 5.58
C VAL A 150 -3.18 9.55 6.17
N ILE A 151 -3.24 8.51 5.34
CA ILE A 151 -3.67 7.15 5.71
C ILE A 151 -2.42 6.26 5.79
N ALA A 152 -2.20 5.64 6.94
CA ALA A 152 -1.19 4.59 7.11
C ALA A 152 -1.83 3.22 6.91
N LEU A 153 -1.35 2.45 5.94
CA LEU A 153 -1.63 1.02 5.81
C LEU A 153 -0.43 0.26 6.37
N THR A 154 -0.58 -0.36 7.54
CA THR A 154 0.55 -0.97 8.27
C THR A 154 0.08 -2.18 9.07
N SER A 155 0.99 -3.01 9.56
CA SER A 155 0.68 -4.02 10.57
C SER A 155 0.87 -3.42 11.96
N LEU A 156 -0.18 -3.28 12.74
CA LEU A 156 -0.07 -2.78 14.11
C LEU A 156 0.66 -3.78 15.02
N ASP A 157 0.44 -5.09 14.86
CA ASP A 157 1.19 -6.13 15.58
C ASP A 157 2.70 -5.96 15.37
N TYR A 158 3.14 -5.76 14.12
CA TYR A 158 4.55 -5.56 13.83
C TYR A 158 5.05 -4.18 14.23
N SER A 159 4.35 -3.13 13.84
CA SER A 159 4.75 -1.73 14.08
C SER A 159 4.92 -1.42 15.57
N GLN A 160 4.00 -1.88 16.41
CA GLN A 160 4.05 -1.66 17.87
C GLN A 160 5.16 -2.46 18.53
N SER A 161 5.54 -3.61 17.97
CA SER A 161 6.58 -4.50 18.53
C SER A 161 8.02 -4.05 18.22
N VAL A 162 8.22 -2.97 17.46
CA VAL A 162 9.55 -2.51 17.04
C VAL A 162 9.83 -1.06 17.38
N HIS A 163 11.09 -0.71 17.61
CA HIS A 163 11.49 0.68 17.80
C HIS A 163 11.58 1.44 16.46
N PRO A 164 11.25 2.75 16.44
CA PRO A 164 11.45 3.58 15.26
C PRO A 164 12.91 3.62 14.85
N ARG A 165 13.15 3.76 13.55
CA ARG A 165 14.50 4.00 12.98
C ARG A 165 14.66 5.42 12.42
N SER A 166 13.55 6.11 12.17
CA SER A 166 13.56 7.50 11.76
C SER A 166 14.11 8.41 12.88
N ARG A 167 14.86 9.43 12.52
CA ARG A 167 15.33 10.49 13.45
C ARG A 167 14.20 11.22 14.16
N THR A 168 13.00 11.19 13.62
CA THR A 168 11.81 11.76 14.26
C THR A 168 11.44 11.04 15.56
N GLY A 169 11.98 9.85 15.81
CA GLY A 169 11.59 8.98 16.92
C GLY A 169 10.18 8.40 16.81
N LYS A 170 9.52 8.55 15.64
CA LYS A 170 8.15 8.08 15.39
C LYS A 170 8.11 6.96 14.36
N ARG A 171 7.06 6.15 14.44
CA ARG A 171 6.67 5.16 13.43
C ARG A 171 5.52 5.72 12.59
N LEU A 172 5.24 5.12 11.46
CA LEU A 172 4.22 5.57 10.51
C LEU A 172 2.84 5.77 11.16
N PHE A 173 2.38 4.79 11.95
CA PHE A 173 1.07 4.88 12.60
C PHE A 173 0.96 6.00 13.66
N GLU A 174 2.09 6.53 14.14
CA GLU A 174 2.13 7.62 15.11
C GLU A 174 2.07 9.01 14.45
N VAL A 175 2.16 9.07 13.12
CA VAL A 175 2.14 10.32 12.35
C VAL A 175 0.93 10.46 11.42
N ALA A 176 0.33 9.35 11.02
CA ALA A 176 -0.84 9.33 10.14
C ALA A 176 -2.10 9.88 10.84
N ASP A 177 -3.06 10.37 10.05
CA ASP A 177 -4.35 10.84 10.53
C ASP A 177 -5.35 9.68 10.67
N LEU A 178 -5.20 8.66 9.83
CA LEU A 178 -5.97 7.41 9.88
C LEU A 178 -5.02 6.23 9.76
N VAL A 179 -5.25 5.20 10.56
CA VAL A 179 -4.46 3.96 10.53
C VAL A 179 -5.37 2.80 10.18
N ILE A 180 -4.95 2.03 9.19
CA ILE A 180 -5.59 0.77 8.80
C ILE A 180 -4.61 -0.36 9.08
N ASP A 181 -4.99 -1.26 9.98
CA ASP A 181 -4.21 -2.45 10.30
C ASP A 181 -4.43 -3.53 9.24
N ASN A 182 -3.38 -3.90 8.52
CA ASN A 182 -3.48 -4.92 7.49
C ASN A 182 -3.52 -6.36 8.04
N GLY A 183 -3.41 -6.55 9.36
CA GLY A 183 -3.48 -7.85 10.02
C GLY A 183 -2.31 -8.81 9.72
N ALA A 184 -1.25 -8.35 9.06
CA ALA A 184 -0.06 -9.17 8.84
C ALA A 184 0.69 -9.40 10.17
N PRO A 185 1.23 -10.60 10.43
CA PRO A 185 1.99 -10.86 11.65
C PRO A 185 3.34 -10.19 11.62
N ARG A 186 3.99 -10.10 12.78
CA ARG A 186 5.39 -9.69 12.86
C ARG A 186 6.26 -10.59 11.98
N GLY A 187 7.00 -9.98 11.03
CA GLY A 187 7.82 -10.70 10.06
C GLY A 187 7.09 -11.16 8.81
N ASP A 188 5.77 -10.89 8.71
CA ASP A 188 4.92 -11.03 7.52
C ASP A 188 4.61 -12.46 7.07
N ALA A 189 5.52 -13.43 7.26
CA ALA A 189 5.35 -14.81 6.80
C ALA A 189 4.51 -15.64 7.78
N VAL A 190 3.67 -16.56 7.26
CA VAL A 190 2.63 -17.25 8.06
C VAL A 190 2.70 -18.77 8.08
N VAL A 191 3.43 -19.40 7.15
CA VAL A 191 3.50 -20.87 7.08
C VAL A 191 4.74 -21.38 7.80
N HIS A 192 4.55 -22.21 8.80
CA HIS A 192 5.64 -22.86 9.54
C HIS A 192 5.92 -24.26 8.99
N LEU A 193 7.15 -24.49 8.58
CA LEU A 193 7.59 -25.78 8.07
C LEU A 193 8.29 -26.58 9.20
N PRO A 194 7.90 -27.83 9.45
CA PRO A 194 8.57 -28.65 10.46
C PRO A 194 10.08 -28.74 10.17
N GLY A 195 10.92 -28.53 11.20
CA GLY A 195 12.39 -28.55 11.06
C GLY A 195 13.01 -27.34 10.35
N PHE A 196 12.23 -26.31 10.02
CA PHE A 196 12.73 -25.05 9.48
C PHE A 196 12.39 -23.89 10.39
N ALA A 197 13.38 -23.12 10.80
CA ALA A 197 13.23 -22.13 11.86
C ALA A 197 12.40 -20.90 11.45
N GLN A 198 12.48 -20.48 10.17
CA GLN A 198 11.79 -19.30 9.69
C GLN A 198 10.44 -19.68 9.06
N PRO A 199 9.37 -18.91 9.32
CA PRO A 199 8.15 -19.03 8.53
C PRO A 199 8.39 -18.60 7.08
N VAL A 200 7.58 -19.11 6.18
CA VAL A 200 7.59 -18.76 4.75
C VAL A 200 6.25 -18.19 4.33
N SER A 201 6.16 -17.66 3.12
CA SER A 201 4.92 -17.16 2.50
C SER A 201 4.33 -15.93 3.21
N PRO A 202 4.72 -14.73 2.76
CA PRO A 202 4.21 -13.46 3.29
C PRO A 202 2.75 -13.21 2.88
N VAL A 203 2.03 -12.38 3.64
CA VAL A 203 0.61 -12.09 3.43
C VAL A 203 0.29 -10.60 3.27
N SER A 204 1.18 -9.70 3.67
CA SER A 204 0.88 -8.26 3.73
C SER A 204 0.45 -7.64 2.40
N THR A 205 1.02 -8.09 1.28
CA THR A 205 0.66 -7.59 -0.06
C THR A 205 -0.76 -8.00 -0.44
N ILE A 206 -1.15 -9.27 -0.20
CA ILE A 206 -2.50 -9.76 -0.49
C ILE A 206 -3.53 -9.02 0.37
N LEU A 207 -3.28 -8.92 1.66
CA LEU A 207 -4.16 -8.22 2.60
C LEU A 207 -4.27 -6.74 2.26
N GLY A 208 -3.14 -6.08 1.99
CA GLY A 208 -3.12 -4.67 1.61
C GLY A 208 -3.84 -4.40 0.29
N ALA A 209 -3.66 -5.24 -0.73
CA ALA A 209 -4.38 -5.12 -1.99
C ALA A 209 -5.90 -5.27 -1.80
N ALA A 210 -6.33 -6.27 -1.03
CA ALA A 210 -7.75 -6.48 -0.74
C ALA A 210 -8.37 -5.27 -0.01
N ILE A 211 -7.69 -4.72 1.00
CA ILE A 211 -8.12 -3.52 1.74
C ILE A 211 -8.26 -2.32 0.79
N LEU A 212 -7.23 -2.05 -0.01
CA LEU A 212 -7.21 -0.89 -0.90
C LEU A 212 -8.31 -0.97 -1.97
N HIS A 213 -8.54 -2.16 -2.55
CA HIS A 213 -9.62 -2.34 -3.52
C HIS A 213 -11.01 -2.27 -2.89
N ALA A 214 -11.19 -2.74 -1.65
CA ALA A 214 -12.44 -2.57 -0.92
C ALA A 214 -12.75 -1.08 -0.69
N ILE A 215 -11.76 -0.29 -0.25
CA ILE A 215 -11.88 1.16 -0.07
C ILE A 215 -12.22 1.87 -1.39
N VAL A 216 -11.56 1.49 -2.50
CA VAL A 216 -11.85 2.04 -3.84
C VAL A 216 -13.27 1.73 -4.27
N ALA A 217 -13.74 0.49 -4.07
CA ALA A 217 -15.11 0.09 -4.41
C ALA A 217 -16.16 0.90 -3.64
N GLU A 218 -15.96 1.07 -2.33
CA GLU A 218 -16.84 1.85 -1.47
C GLU A 218 -16.80 3.35 -1.82
N ALA A 219 -15.62 3.93 -2.08
CA ALA A 219 -15.49 5.31 -2.53
C ALA A 219 -16.25 5.55 -3.86
N CYS A 220 -16.21 4.58 -4.78
CA CYS A 220 -16.99 4.66 -6.02
C CYS A 220 -18.50 4.63 -5.75
N ALA A 221 -18.97 3.81 -4.81
CA ALA A 221 -20.36 3.77 -4.41
C ALA A 221 -20.81 5.11 -3.82
N ILE A 222 -20.03 5.70 -2.92
CA ILE A 222 -20.30 7.03 -2.33
C ILE A 222 -20.36 8.11 -3.42
N LEU A 223 -19.44 8.09 -4.40
CA LEU A 223 -19.50 9.04 -5.51
C LEU A 223 -20.80 8.91 -6.32
N LEU A 224 -21.25 7.69 -6.61
CA LEU A 224 -22.50 7.45 -7.32
C LEU A 224 -23.71 7.95 -6.52
N GLU A 225 -23.74 7.74 -5.22
CA GLU A 225 -24.78 8.30 -4.32
C GLU A 225 -24.81 9.83 -4.34
N ARG A 226 -23.65 10.46 -4.53
CA ARG A 226 -23.52 11.93 -4.71
C ARG A 226 -23.83 12.39 -6.14
N GLY A 227 -24.22 11.49 -7.05
CA GLY A 227 -24.50 11.83 -8.46
C GLY A 227 -23.24 12.08 -9.29
N ILE A 228 -22.09 11.64 -8.83
CA ILE A 228 -20.78 11.82 -9.49
C ILE A 228 -20.36 10.51 -10.15
N GLN A 229 -20.04 10.55 -11.45
CA GLN A 229 -19.49 9.39 -12.15
C GLN A 229 -18.05 9.12 -11.70
N PRO A 230 -17.76 7.95 -11.10
CA PRO A 230 -16.41 7.61 -10.68
C PRO A 230 -15.44 7.57 -11.87
N PRO A 231 -14.25 8.19 -11.78
CA PRO A 231 -13.27 8.22 -12.85
C PRO A 231 -12.46 6.90 -12.89
N VAL A 232 -13.08 5.83 -13.32
CA VAL A 232 -12.52 4.47 -13.30
C VAL A 232 -12.05 4.05 -14.69
N PHE A 233 -10.84 3.50 -14.80
CA PHE A 233 -10.31 2.93 -16.03
C PHE A 233 -11.07 1.68 -16.45
N LEU A 234 -11.37 1.56 -17.74
CA LEU A 234 -11.82 0.32 -18.36
C LEU A 234 -10.63 -0.54 -18.78
N SER A 235 -10.86 -1.84 -18.95
CA SER A 235 -9.87 -2.67 -19.63
C SER A 235 -9.68 -2.21 -21.07
N ALA A 236 -8.44 -1.95 -21.48
CA ALA A 236 -8.10 -1.62 -22.86
C ALA A 236 -8.47 -2.75 -23.86
N ASN A 237 -8.68 -3.98 -23.36
CA ASN A 237 -9.11 -5.12 -24.16
C ASN A 237 -10.63 -5.17 -24.40
N LEU A 238 -11.40 -4.25 -23.83
CA LEU A 238 -12.85 -4.12 -24.08
C LEU A 238 -13.11 -3.09 -25.18
N GLU A 239 -14.20 -3.28 -25.93
CA GLU A 239 -14.65 -2.32 -26.93
C GLU A 239 -14.88 -0.93 -26.30
N GLY A 240 -14.31 0.11 -26.88
CA GLY A 240 -14.37 1.48 -26.37
C GLY A 240 -13.47 1.78 -25.16
N GLY A 241 -12.68 0.78 -24.71
CA GLY A 241 -11.79 0.94 -23.53
C GLY A 241 -10.70 2.00 -23.78
N ASP A 242 -10.08 1.98 -24.92
CA ASP A 242 -9.01 2.92 -25.24
C ASP A 242 -9.50 4.37 -25.30
N GLU A 243 -10.64 4.63 -25.96
CA GLU A 243 -11.24 5.96 -26.06
C GLU A 243 -11.70 6.47 -24.69
N HIS A 244 -12.29 5.60 -23.87
CA HIS A 244 -12.68 5.94 -22.51
C HIS A 244 -11.46 6.33 -21.67
N ASN A 245 -10.43 5.49 -21.68
CA ASN A 245 -9.19 5.73 -20.94
C ASN A 245 -8.44 6.97 -21.42
N ALA A 246 -8.42 7.22 -22.74
CA ALA A 246 -7.81 8.43 -23.30
C ALA A 246 -8.47 9.71 -22.78
N ARG A 247 -9.82 9.73 -22.65
CA ARG A 247 -10.56 10.86 -22.06
C ARG A 247 -10.18 11.08 -20.61
N LEU A 248 -10.11 10.01 -19.79
CA LEU A 248 -9.70 10.10 -18.39
C LEU A 248 -8.25 10.58 -18.26
N MET A 249 -7.32 10.00 -19.01
CA MET A 249 -5.92 10.42 -18.99
C MET A 249 -5.76 11.89 -19.41
N SER A 250 -6.52 12.35 -20.39
CA SER A 250 -6.49 13.77 -20.82
C SER A 250 -6.94 14.71 -19.70
N ARG A 251 -7.95 14.31 -18.89
CA ARG A 251 -8.43 15.10 -17.74
C ARG A 251 -7.37 15.27 -16.65
N TYR A 252 -6.58 14.21 -16.39
CA TYR A 252 -5.61 14.19 -15.30
C TYR A 252 -4.16 14.44 -15.74
N ARG A 253 -3.93 14.66 -17.04
CA ARG A 253 -2.60 14.94 -17.60
C ARG A 253 -1.98 16.16 -16.95
N GLY A 254 -0.70 16.04 -16.55
CA GLY A 254 0.04 17.08 -15.87
C GLY A 254 -0.32 17.29 -14.39
N ARG A 255 -1.30 16.52 -13.87
CA ARG A 255 -1.67 16.48 -12.45
C ARG A 255 -1.22 15.17 -11.81
N VAL A 256 -1.60 14.04 -12.39
CA VAL A 256 -1.04 12.73 -12.04
C VAL A 256 0.35 12.62 -12.66
N LEU A 257 1.37 12.29 -11.86
CA LEU A 257 2.79 12.40 -12.27
C LEU A 257 3.17 11.54 -13.49
N TYR A 258 2.40 10.49 -13.78
CA TYR A 258 2.71 9.51 -14.83
C TYR A 258 1.67 9.49 -15.98
N LEU A 259 0.82 10.49 -16.10
CA LEU A 259 -0.15 10.63 -17.19
C LEU A 259 0.15 11.77 -18.16
#